data_718097c5c4e1e1994d932c6110579bf6
#
_entry.id   718097c5c4e1e1994d932c6110579bf6
#
_cell.length_a   1.000
_cell.length_b   1.000
_cell.length_c   1.000
_cell.angle_alpha   90.00
_cell.angle_beta   90.00
_cell.angle_gamma   90.00
#
_symmetry.space_group_name_H-M   'P 1'
#
loop_
_entity.id
_entity.type
_entity.pdbx_description
1 polymer ?
#
loop_
_entity_poly.entity_id
_entity_poly.type
_entity_poly.pdbx_seq_one_letter_code
_entity_poly.pdbx_strand_id
1 'polypeptide(L)'
;MQNGFAVGAPCWFDVTAPDIDAAAEFYRALFGWSAEHSGPEQGNYAVLSQDGARVAGIACATAPDGGVKPALWLPYFAVADLDPAVRAATADGATIFAERVDIPGQLEFAILADPAGAGYGLAHLTGHPGTERWGAPGNPIWVQYTATGVPAEAMAHYATVLGWDYRTAGWETATDNPYQALTTSEGGREFGGAAAAGPGDPAPFWSLTIHVLDCDATAARAIELGGKIIAEPHDNPGPSRLAVIGDPAGATLALMAFPH
;
A
#
# COMPACT_ATOMS: atom_id res chain seq x y z
N MET A 1 20.77 -2.55 2.15
CA MET A 1 19.68 -3.20 1.37
C MET A 1 19.36 -4.53 2.01
N GLN A 2 18.11 -4.76 2.39
CA GLN A 2 17.63 -6.06 2.88
C GLN A 2 16.85 -6.75 1.77
N ASN A 3 17.23 -7.99 1.42
CA ASN A 3 16.56 -8.79 0.38
C ASN A 3 16.20 -8.00 -0.90
N GLY A 4 17.04 -7.02 -1.27
CA GLY A 4 16.83 -6.18 -2.46
C GLY A 4 16.10 -4.87 -2.24
N PHE A 5 15.54 -4.62 -1.04
CA PHE A 5 14.86 -3.35 -0.73
C PHE A 5 15.79 -2.39 0.02
N ALA A 6 15.75 -1.12 -0.37
CA ALA A 6 16.31 -0.04 0.43
C ALA A 6 15.50 0.11 1.73
N VAL A 7 16.13 0.57 2.81
CA VAL A 7 15.41 0.92 4.03
C VAL A 7 14.39 2.02 3.70
N GLY A 8 13.16 1.87 4.18
CA GLY A 8 12.04 2.75 3.89
C GLY A 8 11.31 2.46 2.58
N ALA A 9 11.81 1.58 1.70
CA ALA A 9 11.08 1.25 0.48
C ALA A 9 9.81 0.44 0.79
N PRO A 10 8.70 0.64 0.05
CA PRO A 10 7.56 -0.26 0.12
C PRO A 10 8.00 -1.67 -0.30
N CYS A 11 7.79 -2.65 0.56
CA CYS A 11 8.30 -4.01 0.37
C CYS A 11 7.21 -5.08 0.32
N TRP A 12 6.02 -4.78 0.83
CA TRP A 12 4.88 -5.68 0.81
C TRP A 12 3.56 -4.92 0.92
N PHE A 13 2.45 -5.58 0.55
CA PHE A 13 1.10 -5.04 0.59
C PHE A 13 0.13 -6.12 1.04
N ASP A 14 -0.73 -5.83 2.01
CA ASP A 14 -1.82 -6.71 2.38
C ASP A 14 -3.17 -6.05 2.14
N VAL A 15 -4.10 -6.80 1.58
CA VAL A 15 -5.51 -6.44 1.67
C VAL A 15 -6.17 -7.26 2.78
N THR A 16 -6.95 -6.62 3.63
CA THR A 16 -7.82 -7.33 4.57
C THR A 16 -9.17 -7.62 3.92
N ALA A 17 -9.63 -8.86 4.01
CA ALA A 17 -10.91 -9.28 3.44
C ALA A 17 -11.68 -10.21 4.42
N PRO A 18 -13.01 -10.09 4.51
CA PRO A 18 -13.83 -11.01 5.30
C PRO A 18 -13.92 -12.41 4.67
N ASP A 19 -13.80 -12.49 3.35
CA ASP A 19 -13.79 -13.72 2.56
C ASP A 19 -12.56 -13.69 1.64
N ILE A 20 -11.56 -14.49 2.00
CA ILE A 20 -10.27 -14.55 1.29
C ILE A 20 -10.45 -15.12 -0.11
N ASP A 21 -11.30 -16.15 -0.27
CA ASP A 21 -11.54 -16.80 -1.57
C ASP A 21 -12.23 -15.84 -2.54
N ALA A 22 -13.23 -15.11 -2.06
CA ALA A 22 -13.92 -14.10 -2.87
C ALA A 22 -12.99 -12.96 -3.29
N ALA A 23 -12.13 -12.48 -2.37
CA ALA A 23 -11.13 -11.46 -2.68
C ALA A 23 -10.09 -11.98 -3.67
N ALA A 24 -9.58 -13.20 -3.48
CA ALA A 24 -8.63 -13.83 -4.40
C ALA A 24 -9.21 -13.97 -5.81
N GLU A 25 -10.48 -14.38 -5.93
CA GLU A 25 -11.15 -14.49 -7.24
C GLU A 25 -11.33 -13.13 -7.91
N PHE A 26 -11.69 -12.08 -7.15
CA PHE A 26 -11.78 -10.72 -7.68
C PHE A 26 -10.44 -10.25 -8.27
N TYR A 27 -9.35 -10.34 -7.51
CA TYR A 27 -8.03 -9.90 -7.98
C TYR A 27 -7.47 -10.81 -9.09
N ARG A 28 -7.80 -12.12 -9.07
CA ARG A 28 -7.51 -13.02 -10.18
C ARG A 28 -8.19 -12.57 -11.48
N ALA A 29 -9.47 -12.27 -11.41
CA ALA A 29 -10.26 -11.89 -12.59
C ALA A 29 -9.92 -10.48 -13.11
N LEU A 30 -9.41 -9.59 -12.22
CA LEU A 30 -9.08 -8.21 -12.56
C LEU A 30 -7.63 -8.04 -13.03
N PHE A 31 -6.66 -8.66 -12.34
CA PHE A 31 -5.23 -8.46 -12.59
C PHE A 31 -4.49 -9.72 -13.04
N GLY A 32 -5.17 -10.87 -13.07
CA GLY A 32 -4.55 -12.15 -13.41
C GLY A 32 -3.69 -12.75 -12.28
N TRP A 33 -3.89 -12.32 -11.02
CA TRP A 33 -3.14 -12.86 -9.89
C TRP A 33 -3.64 -14.25 -9.51
N SER A 34 -2.72 -15.15 -9.19
CA SER A 34 -3.01 -16.43 -8.54
C SER A 34 -2.88 -16.30 -7.03
N ALA A 35 -3.66 -17.07 -6.27
CA ALA A 35 -3.59 -17.11 -4.82
C ALA A 35 -3.08 -18.46 -4.34
N GLU A 36 -2.13 -18.44 -3.41
CA GLU A 36 -1.67 -19.62 -2.66
C GLU A 36 -2.06 -19.46 -1.20
N HIS A 37 -2.93 -20.33 -0.70
CA HIS A 37 -3.46 -20.26 0.66
C HIS A 37 -2.53 -20.95 1.65
N SER A 38 -2.25 -20.27 2.75
CA SER A 38 -1.66 -20.88 3.93
C SER A 38 -2.74 -21.61 4.74
N GLY A 39 -2.33 -22.58 5.56
CA GLY A 39 -3.25 -23.31 6.42
C GLY A 39 -3.82 -22.45 7.58
N PRO A 40 -4.80 -23.00 8.33
CA PRO A 40 -5.41 -22.34 9.50
C PRO A 40 -4.41 -21.92 10.57
N GLU A 41 -3.30 -22.64 10.70
CA GLU A 41 -2.21 -22.32 11.63
C GLU A 41 -1.50 -21.00 11.31
N GLN A 42 -1.62 -20.52 10.06
CA GLN A 42 -1.09 -19.26 9.58
C GLN A 42 -2.22 -18.23 9.31
N GLY A 43 -3.37 -18.39 9.98
CA GLY A 43 -4.48 -17.45 9.89
C GLY A 43 -5.23 -17.46 8.56
N ASN A 44 -5.14 -18.54 7.77
CA ASN A 44 -5.70 -18.66 6.41
C ASN A 44 -5.25 -17.55 5.46
N TYR A 45 -4.06 -17.01 5.66
CA TYR A 45 -3.49 -15.98 4.79
C TYR A 45 -3.30 -16.50 3.36
N ALA A 46 -3.47 -15.66 2.35
CA ALA A 46 -3.20 -16.02 0.97
C ALA A 46 -2.13 -15.10 0.37
N VAL A 47 -1.13 -15.71 -0.29
CA VAL A 47 -0.12 -14.99 -1.08
C VAL A 47 -0.62 -14.84 -2.50
N LEU A 48 -0.65 -13.61 -3.01
CA LEU A 48 -1.01 -13.28 -4.37
C LEU A 48 0.26 -13.18 -5.24
N SER A 49 0.24 -13.83 -6.39
CA SER A 49 1.36 -13.87 -7.33
C SER A 49 0.90 -13.64 -8.77
N GLN A 50 1.75 -13.02 -9.59
CA GLN A 50 1.55 -12.93 -11.04
C GLN A 50 2.73 -13.62 -11.73
N ASP A 51 2.44 -14.63 -12.58
CA ASP A 51 3.43 -15.48 -13.27
C ASP A 51 4.47 -16.06 -12.31
N GLY A 52 4.04 -16.47 -11.12
CA GLY A 52 4.88 -17.05 -10.08
C GLY A 52 5.69 -16.07 -9.24
N ALA A 53 5.67 -14.78 -9.54
CA ALA A 53 6.30 -13.74 -8.73
C ALA A 53 5.31 -13.16 -7.72
N ARG A 54 5.69 -13.06 -6.46
CA ARG A 54 4.83 -12.54 -5.37
C ARG A 54 4.55 -11.05 -5.57
N VAL A 55 3.31 -10.65 -5.36
CA VAL A 55 2.84 -9.27 -5.52
C VAL A 55 2.34 -8.69 -4.20
N ALA A 56 1.46 -9.41 -3.52
CA ALA A 56 0.74 -8.94 -2.34
C ALA A 56 0.20 -10.12 -1.52
N GLY A 57 -0.52 -9.83 -0.45
CA GLY A 57 -1.23 -10.83 0.33
C GLY A 57 -2.68 -10.46 0.65
N ILE A 58 -3.44 -11.47 1.06
CA ILE A 58 -4.79 -11.30 1.61
C ILE A 58 -4.78 -11.80 3.05
N ALA A 59 -5.05 -10.91 3.98
CA ALA A 59 -5.20 -11.22 5.39
C ALA A 59 -6.69 -11.33 5.76
N CYS A 60 -7.03 -12.25 6.66
CA CYS A 60 -8.39 -12.37 7.17
C CYS A 60 -8.79 -11.11 7.95
N ALA A 61 -9.96 -10.54 7.61
CA ALA A 61 -10.51 -9.40 8.33
C ALA A 61 -11.03 -9.77 9.73
N THR A 62 -11.29 -11.04 10.01
CA THR A 62 -11.71 -11.49 11.33
C THR A 62 -10.51 -11.75 12.21
N ALA A 63 -10.39 -10.98 13.28
CA ALA A 63 -9.36 -11.20 14.29
C ALA A 63 -9.67 -12.45 15.13
N PRO A 64 -8.67 -13.08 15.78
CA PRO A 64 -8.87 -14.28 16.61
C PRO A 64 -9.87 -14.09 17.76
N ASP A 65 -10.05 -12.87 18.24
CA ASP A 65 -11.04 -12.49 19.27
C ASP A 65 -12.45 -12.24 18.71
N GLY A 66 -12.67 -12.43 17.39
CA GLY A 66 -13.92 -12.19 16.69
C GLY A 66 -14.15 -10.73 16.28
N GLY A 67 -13.20 -9.83 16.51
CA GLY A 67 -13.25 -8.46 16.01
C GLY A 67 -13.17 -8.44 14.47
N VAL A 68 -13.94 -7.54 13.84
CA VAL A 68 -13.91 -7.37 12.36
C VAL A 68 -13.06 -6.16 12.04
N LYS A 69 -12.01 -6.38 11.26
CA LYS A 69 -11.16 -5.32 10.69
C LYS A 69 -11.81 -4.73 9.43
N PRO A 70 -11.64 -3.45 9.16
CA PRO A 70 -12.08 -2.89 7.89
C PRO A 70 -11.35 -3.55 6.71
N ALA A 71 -12.04 -3.68 5.58
CA ALA A 71 -11.41 -4.05 4.32
C ALA A 71 -10.57 -2.85 3.85
N LEU A 72 -9.25 -3.03 3.77
CA LEU A 72 -8.32 -1.98 3.36
C LEU A 72 -7.02 -2.59 2.82
N TRP A 73 -6.33 -1.84 1.98
CA TRP A 73 -4.95 -2.10 1.60
C TRP A 73 -3.99 -1.45 2.59
N LEU A 74 -3.00 -2.20 3.06
CA LEU A 74 -1.97 -1.75 3.98
C LEU A 74 -0.59 -1.91 3.33
N PRO A 75 0.19 -0.83 3.13
CA PRO A 75 1.58 -0.93 2.70
C PRO A 75 2.48 -1.26 3.89
N TYR A 76 3.52 -2.07 3.62
CA TYR A 76 4.62 -2.32 4.55
C TYR A 76 5.90 -1.73 4.00
N PHE A 77 6.65 -1.06 4.87
CA PHE A 77 7.93 -0.43 4.54
C PHE A 77 9.08 -1.21 5.17
N ALA A 78 10.14 -1.45 4.38
CA ALA A 78 11.29 -2.21 4.80
C ALA A 78 12.09 -1.47 5.88
N VAL A 79 12.45 -2.17 6.96
CA VAL A 79 13.33 -1.64 8.01
C VAL A 79 14.51 -2.57 8.26
N ALA A 80 15.65 -2.02 8.62
CA ALA A 80 16.86 -2.79 8.90
C ALA A 80 16.73 -3.66 10.18
N ASP A 81 15.99 -3.17 11.16
CA ASP A 81 15.69 -3.82 12.43
C ASP A 81 14.34 -3.28 12.91
N LEU A 82 13.42 -4.21 13.24
CA LEU A 82 12.06 -3.84 13.59
C LEU A 82 11.96 -3.08 14.91
N ASP A 83 12.64 -3.54 15.96
CA ASP A 83 12.48 -2.97 17.29
C ASP A 83 12.94 -1.50 17.39
N PRO A 84 14.09 -1.09 16.83
CA PRO A 84 14.46 0.32 16.77
C PRO A 84 13.49 1.18 15.97
N ALA A 85 12.97 0.65 14.84
CA ALA A 85 12.03 1.37 13.98
C ALA A 85 10.68 1.61 14.70
N VAL A 86 10.15 0.59 15.40
CA VAL A 86 8.92 0.72 16.21
C VAL A 86 9.14 1.71 17.36
N ARG A 87 10.30 1.67 18.05
CA ARG A 87 10.61 2.65 19.10
C ARG A 87 10.70 4.08 18.55
N ALA A 88 11.32 4.26 17.39
CA ALA A 88 11.40 5.58 16.74
C ALA A 88 10.00 6.10 16.37
N ALA A 89 9.16 5.24 15.79
CA ALA A 89 7.80 5.58 15.42
C ALA A 89 6.95 5.97 16.63
N THR A 90 7.00 5.19 17.72
CA THR A 90 6.23 5.48 18.93
C THR A 90 6.75 6.71 19.67
N ALA A 91 8.04 6.97 19.66
CA ALA A 91 8.63 8.20 20.22
C ALA A 91 8.20 9.45 19.44
N ASP A 92 7.89 9.29 18.13
CA ASP A 92 7.38 10.36 17.27
C ASP A 92 5.82 10.39 17.21
N GLY A 93 5.14 9.68 18.10
CA GLY A 93 3.69 9.76 18.31
C GLY A 93 2.85 8.70 17.57
N ALA A 94 3.46 7.70 16.94
CA ALA A 94 2.70 6.61 16.35
C ALA A 94 2.06 5.70 17.40
N THR A 95 0.92 5.12 17.05
CA THR A 95 0.20 4.14 17.88
C THR A 95 0.40 2.74 17.32
N ILE A 96 0.67 1.76 18.16
CA ILE A 96 0.80 0.35 17.77
C ILE A 96 -0.60 -0.27 17.66
N PHE A 97 -0.94 -0.82 16.49
CA PHE A 97 -2.15 -1.62 16.27
C PHE A 97 -1.91 -3.11 16.38
N ALA A 98 -0.75 -3.57 15.90
CA ALA A 98 -0.29 -4.93 16.12
C ALA A 98 1.18 -4.86 16.52
N GLU A 99 1.48 -5.45 17.68
CA GLU A 99 2.83 -5.62 18.16
C GLU A 99 3.63 -6.54 17.21
N ARG A 100 4.94 -6.66 17.46
CA ARG A 100 5.81 -7.52 16.68
C ARG A 100 5.22 -8.92 16.50
N VAL A 101 5.10 -9.31 15.25
CA VAL A 101 4.80 -10.66 14.79
C VAL A 101 6.04 -11.20 14.10
N ASP A 102 6.47 -12.40 14.51
CA ASP A 102 7.59 -13.11 13.90
C ASP A 102 7.04 -14.27 13.05
N ILE A 103 7.37 -14.28 11.77
CA ILE A 103 7.15 -15.41 10.87
C ILE A 103 8.53 -16.06 10.63
N PRO A 104 8.87 -17.12 11.34
CA PRO A 104 10.23 -17.67 11.40
C PRO A 104 10.83 -17.94 10.03
N GLY A 105 12.03 -17.41 9.77
CA GLY A 105 12.75 -17.56 8.51
C GLY A 105 12.17 -16.78 7.34
N GLN A 106 11.18 -15.95 7.55
CA GLN A 106 10.58 -15.11 6.52
C GLN A 106 10.70 -13.61 6.84
N LEU A 107 9.98 -13.15 7.85
CA LEU A 107 9.98 -11.72 8.21
C LEU A 107 9.49 -11.50 9.64
N GLU A 108 9.83 -10.35 10.17
CA GLU A 108 9.22 -9.79 11.36
C GLU A 108 8.50 -8.50 10.97
N PHE A 109 7.32 -8.26 11.53
CA PHE A 109 6.57 -7.05 11.22
C PHE A 109 5.80 -6.52 12.43
N ALA A 110 5.43 -5.25 12.36
CA ALA A 110 4.49 -4.58 13.25
C ALA A 110 3.56 -3.69 12.43
N ILE A 111 2.34 -3.47 12.91
CA ILE A 111 1.39 -2.55 12.28
C ILE A 111 1.16 -1.37 13.21
N LEU A 112 1.31 -0.17 12.67
CA LEU A 112 1.17 1.08 13.40
C LEU A 112 0.17 2.01 12.69
N ALA A 113 -0.29 3.02 13.42
CA ALA A 113 -0.83 4.23 12.81
C ALA A 113 0.14 5.38 13.09
N ASP A 114 0.33 6.23 12.10
CA ASP A 114 1.10 7.46 12.26
C ASP A 114 0.41 8.45 13.23
N PRO A 115 1.03 9.56 13.60
CA PRO A 115 0.43 10.53 14.52
C PRO A 115 -0.91 11.11 14.06
N ALA A 116 -1.19 11.08 12.76
CA ALA A 116 -2.46 11.53 12.19
C ALA A 116 -3.51 10.42 12.12
N GLY A 117 -3.13 9.14 12.25
CA GLY A 117 -3.99 7.97 12.28
C GLY A 117 -3.94 7.07 11.05
N ALA A 118 -3.08 7.34 10.06
CA ALA A 118 -2.93 6.47 8.88
C ALA A 118 -2.18 5.19 9.24
N GLY A 119 -2.79 4.03 8.92
CA GLY A 119 -2.21 2.71 9.14
C GLY A 119 -1.07 2.39 8.18
N TYR A 120 0.01 1.81 8.68
CA TYR A 120 1.13 1.29 7.89
C TYR A 120 1.84 0.14 8.61
N GLY A 121 2.53 -0.71 7.86
CA GLY A 121 3.38 -1.76 8.39
C GLY A 121 4.86 -1.38 8.35
N LEU A 122 5.61 -1.86 9.34
CA LEU A 122 7.07 -1.93 9.30
C LEU A 122 7.46 -3.39 9.17
N ALA A 123 8.33 -3.75 8.24
CA ALA A 123 8.75 -5.12 8.01
C ALA A 123 10.27 -5.27 7.91
N HIS A 124 10.80 -6.19 8.70
CA HIS A 124 12.18 -6.68 8.62
C HIS A 124 12.19 -8.02 7.88
N LEU A 125 12.61 -8.00 6.62
CA LEU A 125 12.61 -9.19 5.76
C LEU A 125 13.84 -10.04 6.05
N THR A 126 13.67 -11.26 6.60
CA THR A 126 14.76 -12.19 6.89
C THR A 126 14.96 -13.23 5.79
N GLY A 127 13.88 -13.64 5.12
CA GLY A 127 13.90 -14.60 4.00
C GLY A 127 12.75 -14.42 3.02
N HIS A 128 11.73 -13.62 3.39
CA HIS A 128 10.63 -13.26 2.50
C HIS A 128 11.12 -12.36 1.38
N PRO A 129 10.85 -12.66 0.10
CA PRO A 129 11.37 -11.86 -1.01
C PRO A 129 10.73 -10.46 -1.12
N GLY A 130 9.59 -10.23 -0.42
CA GLY A 130 8.78 -9.03 -0.59
C GLY A 130 7.99 -9.05 -1.90
N THR A 131 7.56 -7.88 -2.35
CA THR A 131 6.95 -7.68 -3.67
C THR A 131 8.02 -7.81 -4.74
N GLU A 132 7.93 -8.87 -5.57
CA GLU A 132 8.96 -9.20 -6.55
C GLU A 132 8.79 -8.47 -7.88
N ARG A 133 7.64 -7.81 -8.08
CA ARG A 133 7.36 -7.01 -9.29
C ARG A 133 6.87 -5.63 -8.91
N TRP A 134 7.49 -4.62 -9.51
CA TRP A 134 7.14 -3.22 -9.34
C TRP A 134 7.07 -2.53 -10.69
N GLY A 135 5.95 -1.83 -10.96
CA GLY A 135 5.77 -1.00 -12.13
C GLY A 135 5.40 -1.72 -13.42
N ALA A 136 5.41 -3.05 -13.48
CA ALA A 136 4.88 -3.80 -14.62
C ALA A 136 3.33 -3.80 -14.63
N PRO A 137 2.68 -3.97 -15.78
CA PRO A 137 1.23 -4.08 -15.83
C PRO A 137 0.68 -5.18 -14.91
N GLY A 138 -0.39 -4.88 -14.18
CA GLY A 138 -0.98 -5.74 -13.15
C GLY A 138 -0.22 -5.75 -11.82
N ASN A 139 0.77 -4.87 -11.61
CA ASN A 139 1.57 -4.86 -10.38
C ASN A 139 1.57 -3.48 -9.70
N PRO A 140 1.95 -3.40 -8.41
CA PRO A 140 2.17 -2.15 -7.71
C PRO A 140 3.12 -1.22 -8.45
N ILE A 141 2.81 0.08 -8.47
CA ILE A 141 3.66 1.11 -9.07
C ILE A 141 3.85 2.33 -8.19
N TRP A 142 2.91 2.58 -7.28
CA TRP A 142 2.90 3.78 -6.46
C TRP A 142 2.18 3.54 -5.15
N VAL A 143 2.61 4.21 -4.09
CA VAL A 143 1.85 4.35 -2.85
C VAL A 143 1.56 5.82 -2.60
N GLN A 144 0.33 6.14 -2.21
CA GLN A 144 -0.05 7.52 -1.96
C GLN A 144 -0.59 7.70 -0.56
N TYR A 145 -0.05 8.69 0.13
CA TYR A 145 -0.59 9.21 1.37
C TYR A 145 -1.59 10.33 1.09
N THR A 146 -2.77 10.24 1.67
CA THR A 146 -3.76 11.32 1.66
C THR A 146 -3.75 12.00 3.03
N ALA A 147 -3.30 13.25 3.08
CA ALA A 147 -3.11 14.00 4.31
C ALA A 147 -4.33 14.84 4.67
N THR A 148 -4.69 14.92 5.95
CA THR A 148 -5.74 15.84 6.45
C THR A 148 -5.31 17.31 6.47
N GLY A 149 -4.04 17.59 6.25
CA GLY A 149 -3.44 18.93 6.29
C GLY A 149 -2.35 19.10 5.25
N VAL A 150 -1.25 19.71 5.65
CA VAL A 150 -0.11 19.95 4.77
C VAL A 150 0.64 18.63 4.51
N PRO A 151 0.73 18.15 3.26
CA PRO A 151 1.39 16.88 2.96
C PRO A 151 2.83 16.78 3.46
N ALA A 152 3.60 17.87 3.36
CA ALA A 152 4.98 17.92 3.85
C ALA A 152 5.09 17.70 5.37
N GLU A 153 4.12 18.19 6.15
CA GLU A 153 4.10 17.99 7.60
C GLU A 153 3.84 16.52 7.97
N ALA A 154 2.91 15.88 7.25
CA ALA A 154 2.64 14.45 7.44
C ALA A 154 3.87 13.58 7.14
N MET A 155 4.69 13.97 6.15
CA MET A 155 5.89 13.22 5.76
C MET A 155 7.04 13.34 6.77
N ALA A 156 7.03 14.31 7.69
CA ALA A 156 8.06 14.46 8.71
C ALA A 156 8.19 13.22 9.61
N HIS A 157 7.07 12.57 9.95
CA HIS A 157 7.05 11.30 10.68
C HIS A 157 7.84 10.22 9.95
N TYR A 158 7.54 10.02 8.67
CA TYR A 158 8.17 8.98 7.85
C TYR A 158 9.65 9.29 7.55
N ALA A 159 10.02 10.57 7.44
CA ALA A 159 11.42 10.96 7.36
C ALA A 159 12.20 10.58 8.64
N THR A 160 11.58 10.76 9.82
CA THR A 160 12.17 10.38 11.11
C THR A 160 12.30 8.86 11.24
N VAL A 161 11.26 8.10 10.89
CA VAL A 161 11.17 6.65 11.13
C VAL A 161 11.86 5.84 10.05
N LEU A 162 11.70 6.23 8.78
CA LEU A 162 12.11 5.48 7.59
C LEU A 162 13.26 6.15 6.82
N GLY A 163 13.65 7.36 7.24
CA GLY A 163 14.69 8.12 6.56
C GLY A 163 14.29 8.59 5.18
N TRP A 164 13.01 8.86 4.93
CA TRP A 164 12.58 9.32 3.61
C TRP A 164 13.02 10.74 3.32
N ASP A 165 13.39 10.96 2.05
CA ASP A 165 13.43 12.27 1.44
C ASP A 165 12.10 12.55 0.73
N TYR A 166 11.60 13.77 0.87
CA TYR A 166 10.40 14.22 0.17
C TYR A 166 10.59 15.63 -0.38
N ARG A 167 10.00 15.88 -1.55
CA ARG A 167 10.10 17.15 -2.24
C ARG A 167 8.82 17.43 -3.02
N THR A 168 8.54 18.70 -3.25
CA THR A 168 7.48 19.09 -4.17
C THR A 168 7.73 18.42 -5.54
N ALA A 169 6.71 17.72 -6.05
CA ALA A 169 6.82 17.03 -7.33
C ALA A 169 7.11 18.02 -8.46
N GLY A 170 7.95 17.62 -9.42
CA GLY A 170 8.42 18.54 -10.48
C GLY A 170 7.34 19.04 -11.45
N TRP A 171 6.19 18.37 -11.47
CA TRP A 171 5.00 18.76 -12.25
C TRP A 171 3.97 19.56 -11.43
N GLU A 172 4.16 19.67 -10.11
CA GLU A 172 3.23 20.37 -9.24
C GLU A 172 3.30 21.89 -9.44
N THR A 173 2.15 22.51 -9.57
CA THR A 173 1.99 23.96 -9.75
C THR A 173 1.25 24.65 -8.62
N ALA A 174 0.62 23.86 -7.72
CA ALA A 174 -0.06 24.39 -6.55
C ALA A 174 0.96 25.01 -5.58
N THR A 175 0.63 26.18 -5.04
CA THR A 175 1.43 26.86 -4.02
C THR A 175 0.98 26.50 -2.60
N ASP A 176 -0.30 26.15 -2.45
CA ASP A 176 -0.90 25.74 -1.18
C ASP A 176 -0.97 24.21 -1.13
N ASN A 177 -0.36 23.60 -0.11
CA ASN A 177 -0.33 22.16 0.08
C ASN A 177 0.18 21.35 -1.14
N PRO A 178 1.35 21.68 -1.69
CA PRO A 178 1.84 21.04 -2.90
C PRO A 178 2.06 19.53 -2.67
N TYR A 179 1.82 18.74 -3.72
CA TYR A 179 2.10 17.30 -3.74
C TYR A 179 3.57 17.02 -3.45
N GLN A 180 3.84 16.09 -2.55
CA GLN A 180 5.19 15.67 -2.22
C GLN A 180 5.50 14.33 -2.88
N ALA A 181 6.58 14.24 -3.64
CA ALA A 181 7.13 13.00 -4.15
C ALA A 181 8.11 12.39 -3.14
N LEU A 182 8.07 11.07 -2.98
CA LEU A 182 8.80 10.33 -1.95
C LEU A 182 9.90 9.47 -2.54
N THR A 183 11.08 9.54 -1.90
CA THR A 183 12.22 8.65 -2.18
C THR A 183 12.80 8.12 -0.87
N THR A 184 13.59 7.04 -0.93
CA THR A 184 14.35 6.59 0.23
C THR A 184 15.58 7.46 0.44
N SER A 185 16.18 7.45 1.64
CA SER A 185 17.43 8.18 1.95
C SER A 185 18.63 7.74 1.09
N GLU A 186 18.62 6.53 0.56
CA GLU A 186 19.63 6.07 -0.40
C GLU A 186 19.45 6.73 -1.77
N GLY A 187 18.42 7.56 -1.95
CA GLY A 187 18.02 8.14 -3.22
C GLY A 187 17.31 7.11 -4.10
N GLY A 188 17.31 7.37 -5.40
CA GLY A 188 16.76 6.45 -6.36
C GLY A 188 15.43 6.92 -6.95
N ARG A 189 14.61 5.97 -7.39
CA ARG A 189 13.32 6.25 -8.03
C ARG A 189 12.28 6.65 -6.99
N GLU A 190 11.44 7.61 -7.34
CA GLU A 190 10.22 7.90 -6.60
C GLU A 190 9.33 6.66 -6.56
N PHE A 191 8.84 6.33 -5.38
CA PHE A 191 7.98 5.15 -5.16
C PHE A 191 6.57 5.53 -4.72
N GLY A 192 6.36 6.78 -4.35
CA GLY A 192 5.12 7.24 -3.78
C GLY A 192 5.03 8.75 -3.68
N GLY A 193 3.93 9.21 -3.10
CA GLY A 193 3.73 10.61 -2.83
C GLY A 193 2.70 10.89 -1.76
N ALA A 194 2.60 12.17 -1.39
CA ALA A 194 1.62 12.67 -0.44
C ALA A 194 0.85 13.84 -1.04
N ALA A 195 -0.48 13.74 -0.99
CA ALA A 195 -1.43 14.75 -1.43
C ALA A 195 -2.28 15.24 -0.25
N ALA A 196 -2.77 16.46 -0.32
CA ALA A 196 -3.83 16.92 0.58
C ALA A 196 -5.15 16.24 0.23
N ALA A 197 -5.95 15.92 1.25
CA ALA A 197 -7.30 15.38 1.06
C ALA A 197 -8.18 16.40 0.34
N GLY A 198 -8.98 15.91 -0.61
CA GLY A 198 -10.06 16.67 -1.21
C GLY A 198 -11.24 16.83 -0.26
N PRO A 199 -12.20 17.73 -0.59
CA PRO A 199 -13.40 17.89 0.21
C PRO A 199 -14.22 16.58 0.29
N GLY A 200 -14.35 16.03 1.49
CA GLY A 200 -15.11 14.79 1.76
C GLY A 200 -14.31 13.50 1.63
N ASP A 201 -13.04 13.57 1.29
CA ASP A 201 -12.18 12.39 1.32
C ASP A 201 -11.97 11.90 2.76
N PRO A 202 -12.02 10.58 2.98
CA PRO A 202 -11.52 10.03 4.22
C PRO A 202 -10.02 10.32 4.30
N ALA A 203 -9.54 10.77 5.46
CA ALA A 203 -8.13 11.02 5.67
C ALA A 203 -7.81 10.97 7.17
N PRO A 204 -6.56 10.64 7.55
CA PRO A 204 -5.46 10.26 6.64
C PRO A 204 -5.49 8.77 6.30
N PHE A 205 -4.92 8.40 5.17
CA PHE A 205 -4.75 6.99 4.81
C PHE A 205 -3.67 6.82 3.74
N TRP A 206 -3.17 5.58 3.63
CA TRP A 206 -2.35 5.11 2.52
C TRP A 206 -3.21 4.40 1.48
N SER A 207 -2.94 4.61 0.21
CA SER A 207 -3.51 3.86 -0.89
C SER A 207 -2.44 3.22 -1.75
N LEU A 208 -2.76 2.05 -2.32
CA LEU A 208 -1.93 1.34 -3.29
C LEU A 208 -2.41 1.68 -4.70
N THR A 209 -1.46 1.89 -5.62
CA THR A 209 -1.75 2.08 -7.04
C THR A 209 -1.21 0.90 -7.85
N ILE A 210 -2.06 0.31 -8.67
CA ILE A 210 -1.70 -0.77 -9.61
C ILE A 210 -1.57 -0.18 -11.01
N HIS A 211 -0.45 -0.50 -11.68
CA HIS A 211 -0.28 -0.19 -13.10
C HIS A 211 -1.20 -1.07 -13.93
N VAL A 212 -1.95 -0.49 -14.84
CA VAL A 212 -2.81 -1.18 -15.80
C VAL A 212 -2.57 -0.67 -17.22
N LEU A 213 -2.86 -1.49 -18.23
CA LEU A 213 -2.68 -1.08 -19.62
C LEU A 213 -3.79 -0.12 -20.09
N ASP A 214 -5.01 -0.28 -19.56
CA ASP A 214 -6.17 0.54 -19.86
C ASP A 214 -6.95 0.79 -18.57
N CYS A 215 -6.92 2.04 -18.12
CA CYS A 215 -7.57 2.45 -16.87
C CYS A 215 -9.09 2.35 -16.94
N ASP A 216 -9.68 2.79 -18.05
CA ASP A 216 -11.14 2.80 -18.24
C ASP A 216 -11.69 1.38 -18.34
N ALA A 217 -11.07 0.53 -19.16
CA ALA A 217 -11.46 -0.86 -19.30
C ALA A 217 -11.31 -1.65 -18.01
N THR A 218 -10.22 -1.41 -17.23
CA THR A 218 -10.00 -2.08 -15.94
C THR A 218 -11.01 -1.61 -14.89
N ALA A 219 -11.33 -0.32 -14.85
CA ALA A 219 -12.34 0.22 -13.94
C ALA A 219 -13.73 -0.34 -14.27
N ALA A 220 -14.11 -0.40 -15.56
CA ALA A 220 -15.35 -1.05 -16.00
C ALA A 220 -15.39 -2.53 -15.61
N ARG A 221 -14.28 -3.25 -15.78
CA ARG A 221 -14.17 -4.65 -15.39
C ARG A 221 -14.34 -4.86 -13.89
N ALA A 222 -13.83 -3.95 -13.05
CA ALA A 222 -14.02 -4.02 -11.60
C ALA A 222 -15.51 -3.98 -11.23
N ILE A 223 -16.33 -3.15 -11.90
CA ILE A 223 -17.79 -3.10 -11.68
C ILE A 223 -18.44 -4.43 -12.02
N GLU A 224 -18.10 -5.02 -13.18
CA GLU A 224 -18.64 -6.31 -13.62
C GLU A 224 -18.34 -7.43 -12.61
N LEU A 225 -17.23 -7.32 -11.88
CA LEU A 225 -16.81 -8.26 -10.85
C LEU A 225 -17.40 -7.94 -9.45
N GLY A 226 -18.33 -6.98 -9.36
CA GLY A 226 -18.99 -6.62 -8.10
C GLY A 226 -18.28 -5.55 -7.28
N GLY A 227 -17.21 -4.98 -7.80
CA GLY A 227 -16.55 -3.80 -7.22
C GLY A 227 -17.31 -2.50 -7.45
N LYS A 228 -16.70 -1.38 -7.09
CA LYS A 228 -17.28 -0.03 -7.22
C LYS A 228 -16.25 0.93 -7.80
N ILE A 229 -16.71 1.96 -8.51
CA ILE A 229 -15.90 3.14 -8.80
C ILE A 229 -16.03 4.12 -7.63
N ILE A 230 -14.88 4.52 -7.07
CA ILE A 230 -14.77 5.54 -6.02
C ILE A 230 -14.43 6.89 -6.68
N ALA A 231 -13.48 6.88 -7.63
CA ALA A 231 -13.20 8.02 -8.50
C ALA A 231 -13.16 7.57 -9.95
N GLU A 232 -13.94 8.24 -10.79
CA GLU A 232 -14.03 7.94 -12.24
C GLU A 232 -12.66 8.10 -12.92
N PRO A 233 -12.40 7.35 -14.00
CA PRO A 233 -11.19 7.50 -14.79
C PRO A 233 -11.01 8.95 -15.28
N HIS A 234 -9.89 9.57 -14.94
CA HIS A 234 -9.54 10.94 -15.31
C HIS A 234 -8.05 11.08 -15.62
N ASP A 235 -7.72 12.09 -16.39
CA ASP A 235 -6.32 12.42 -16.69
C ASP A 235 -5.68 13.11 -15.48
N ASN A 236 -4.52 12.62 -15.08
CA ASN A 236 -3.74 13.14 -13.96
C ASN A 236 -2.79 14.27 -14.47
N PRO A 237 -2.38 15.22 -13.62
CA PRO A 237 -1.26 16.09 -13.97
C PRO A 237 -0.02 15.25 -14.31
N GLY A 238 0.41 15.25 -15.56
CA GLY A 238 1.44 14.35 -16.08
C GLY A 238 0.85 13.29 -17.04
N PRO A 239 1.68 12.46 -17.66
CA PRO A 239 1.25 11.53 -18.70
C PRO A 239 0.64 10.25 -18.11
N SER A 240 -0.40 10.34 -17.30
CA SER A 240 -1.09 9.17 -16.74
C SER A 240 -2.59 9.40 -16.60
N ARG A 241 -3.33 8.30 -16.70
CA ARG A 241 -4.77 8.24 -16.45
C ARG A 241 -5.00 7.43 -15.18
N LEU A 242 -5.80 7.97 -14.27
CA LEU A 242 -6.04 7.44 -12.93
C LEU A 242 -7.51 7.14 -12.72
N ALA A 243 -7.82 6.08 -11.98
CA ALA A 243 -9.12 5.82 -11.39
C ALA A 243 -8.94 5.26 -9.98
N VAL A 244 -9.94 5.38 -9.12
CA VAL A 244 -9.96 4.69 -7.83
C VAL A 244 -11.15 3.74 -7.80
N ILE A 245 -10.89 2.49 -7.46
CA ILE A 245 -11.90 1.45 -7.35
C ILE A 245 -11.97 0.90 -5.93
N GLY A 246 -13.12 0.39 -5.54
CA GLY A 246 -13.31 -0.47 -4.36
C GLY A 246 -13.56 -1.90 -4.80
N ASP A 247 -12.94 -2.86 -4.13
CA ASP A 247 -13.28 -4.27 -4.29
C ASP A 247 -14.68 -4.57 -3.68
N PRO A 248 -15.23 -5.79 -3.86
CA PRO A 248 -16.55 -6.15 -3.30
C PRO A 248 -16.65 -6.03 -1.78
N ALA A 249 -15.54 -6.14 -1.05
CA ALA A 249 -15.49 -5.97 0.40
C ALA A 249 -15.33 -4.51 0.84
N GLY A 250 -14.98 -3.61 -0.07
CA GLY A 250 -14.82 -2.19 0.14
C GLY A 250 -13.38 -1.71 0.28
N ALA A 251 -12.38 -2.58 0.12
CA ALA A 251 -10.99 -2.15 0.08
C ALA A 251 -10.72 -1.35 -1.20
N THR A 252 -10.13 -0.16 -1.06
CA THR A 252 -9.91 0.77 -2.18
C THR A 252 -8.47 0.73 -2.66
N LEU A 253 -8.28 0.79 -3.98
CA LEU A 253 -6.98 0.95 -4.64
C LEU A 253 -7.12 1.84 -5.88
N ALA A 254 -6.00 2.44 -6.27
CA ALA A 254 -5.94 3.22 -7.49
C ALA A 254 -5.45 2.37 -8.68
N LEU A 255 -5.95 2.69 -9.86
CA LEU A 255 -5.50 2.16 -11.15
C LEU A 255 -4.76 3.28 -11.87
N MET A 256 -3.61 2.99 -12.48
CA MET A 256 -2.85 3.98 -13.25
C MET A 256 -2.42 3.39 -14.58
N ALA A 257 -2.76 4.08 -15.66
CA ALA A 257 -2.31 3.77 -17.01
C ALA A 257 -1.46 4.91 -17.56
N PHE A 258 -0.45 4.57 -18.38
CA PHE A 258 0.37 5.54 -19.10
C PHE A 258 0.02 5.51 -20.60
N PRO A 259 0.08 6.64 -21.30
CA PRO A 259 -0.10 6.65 -22.74
C PRO A 259 0.98 5.79 -23.42
N HIS A 260 0.55 5.04 -24.42
CA HIS A 260 1.40 4.20 -25.26
C HIS A 260 2.18 5.03 -26.29
#